data_83903601862a2c9de3dfa16e75e99b32
#
_entry.id   83903601862a2c9de3dfa16e75e99b32
#
_cell.length_a   1.000
_cell.length_b   1.000
_cell.length_c   1.000
_cell.angle_alpha   90.00
_cell.angle_beta   90.00
_cell.angle_gamma   90.00
#
_symmetry.space_group_name_H-M   'P 1'
#
loop_
_entity.id
_entity.type
_entity.pdbx_description
1 polymer ?
#
loop_
_entity_poly.entity_id
_entity_poly.type
_entity_poly.pdbx_seq_one_letter_code
_entity_poly.pdbx_strand_id
1 'polypeptide(L)'
;KRLDRIKTTFAAFKFDWKADCDHVLTAIAVKKYNNPELSWKVQREAYKLLEGRAGCRLQKRLENLRIRMFWKRVPNEEIDKMTKMDIIAADKRLTEIFINIIREMALKYDV
;
A
#
# COMPACT_ATOMS: atom_id res chain seq x y z
N LYS A 1 1.02 17.31 22.04
CA LYS A 1 2.33 17.44 21.38
C LYS A 1 2.75 16.15 20.71
N ARG A 2 2.58 15.05 21.43
CA ARG A 2 2.82 13.74 20.87
C ARG A 2 1.84 13.44 19.72
N LEU A 3 0.61 13.90 19.87
CA LEU A 3 -0.42 13.82 18.84
C LEU A 3 -0.05 14.65 17.62
N ASP A 4 0.48 15.85 17.85
CA ASP A 4 0.90 16.75 16.78
C ASP A 4 2.06 16.13 15.99
N ARG A 5 2.97 15.45 16.68
CA ARG A 5 4.07 14.75 16.06
C ARG A 5 3.59 13.63 15.15
N ILE A 6 2.60 12.87 15.60
CA ILE A 6 1.99 11.81 14.80
C ILE A 6 1.29 12.40 13.58
N LYS A 7 0.55 13.48 13.75
CA LYS A 7 -0.10 14.19 12.65
C LYS A 7 0.92 14.69 11.63
N THR A 8 2.01 15.26 12.10
CA THR A 8 3.07 15.78 11.23
C THR A 8 3.68 14.65 10.42
N THR A 9 3.93 13.50 11.03
CA THR A 9 4.44 12.33 10.35
C THR A 9 3.48 11.85 9.27
N PHE A 10 2.19 11.79 9.59
CA PHE A 10 1.16 11.38 8.61
C PHE A 10 0.98 12.41 7.50
N ALA A 11 1.12 13.69 7.81
CA ALA A 11 1.08 14.72 6.79
C ALA A 11 2.25 14.58 5.82
N ALA A 12 3.44 14.23 6.33
CA ALA A 12 4.60 13.96 5.50
C ALA A 12 4.37 12.77 4.56
N PHE A 13 3.63 11.75 4.98
CA PHE A 13 3.27 10.59 4.15
C PHE A 13 2.59 11.01 2.85
N LYS A 14 1.93 12.16 2.81
CA LYS A 14 1.28 12.65 1.60
C LYS A 14 2.26 12.90 0.46
N PHE A 15 3.52 13.12 0.77
CA PHE A 15 4.55 13.40 -0.23
C PHE A 15 5.27 12.14 -0.70
N ASP A 16 5.47 11.19 0.20
CA ASP A 16 6.16 9.94 -0.14
C ASP A 16 5.60 8.79 0.70
N TRP A 17 4.29 8.69 0.71
CA TRP A 17 3.60 7.71 1.55
C TRP A 17 3.93 6.28 1.15
N LYS A 18 4.26 6.04 -0.12
CA LYS A 18 4.62 4.70 -0.58
C LYS A 18 5.91 4.20 0.08
N ALA A 19 6.93 5.04 0.09
CA ALA A 19 8.20 4.71 0.72
C ALA A 19 8.03 4.54 2.23
N ASP A 20 7.24 5.40 2.86
CA ASP A 20 6.98 5.32 4.29
C ASP A 20 6.23 4.05 4.66
N CYS A 21 5.23 3.68 3.86
CA CYS A 21 4.49 2.43 4.06
C CYS A 21 5.41 1.22 3.89
N ASP A 22 6.25 1.24 2.87
CA ASP A 22 7.20 0.16 2.62
C ASP A 22 8.17 0.00 3.78
N HIS A 23 8.63 1.11 4.33
CA HIS A 23 9.51 1.12 5.51
C HIS A 23 8.82 0.47 6.72
N VAL A 24 7.56 0.80 6.96
CA VAL A 24 6.78 0.21 8.05
C VAL A 24 6.58 -1.28 7.83
N LEU A 25 6.24 -1.68 6.60
CA LEU A 25 6.04 -3.09 6.26
C LEU A 25 7.33 -3.90 6.49
N THR A 26 8.47 -3.34 6.14
CA THR A 26 9.76 -3.96 6.38
C THR A 26 10.05 -4.09 7.87
N ALA A 27 9.76 -3.05 8.65
CA ALA A 27 9.94 -3.08 10.10
C ALA A 27 9.05 -4.15 10.75
N ILE A 28 7.82 -4.29 10.29
CA ILE A 28 6.91 -5.33 10.77
C ILE A 28 7.45 -6.72 10.42
N ALA A 29 7.99 -6.88 9.21
CA ALA A 29 8.57 -8.17 8.78
C ALA A 29 9.74 -8.58 9.66
N VAL A 30 10.59 -7.62 10.03
CA VAL A 30 11.70 -7.87 10.96
C VAL A 30 11.16 -8.31 12.31
N LYS A 31 10.14 -7.62 12.80
CA LYS A 31 9.57 -7.91 14.12
C LYS A 31 8.85 -9.27 14.15
N LYS A 32 8.06 -9.55 13.12
CA LYS A 32 7.21 -10.76 13.07
C LYS A 32 7.96 -12.00 12.61
N TYR A 33 8.82 -11.86 11.61
CA TYR A 33 9.50 -12.98 10.96
C TYR A 33 11.01 -12.97 11.15
N ASN A 34 11.54 -11.92 11.79
CA ASN A 34 12.98 -11.71 11.92
C ASN A 34 13.70 -11.69 10.57
N ASN A 35 13.00 -11.21 9.52
CA ASN A 35 13.54 -11.18 8.18
C ASN A 35 12.89 -10.05 7.37
N PRO A 36 13.65 -8.99 7.03
CA PRO A 36 13.10 -7.86 6.25
C PRO A 36 12.67 -8.26 4.84
N GLU A 37 13.23 -9.33 4.29
CA GLU A 37 12.87 -9.79 2.94
C GLU A 37 11.45 -10.35 2.88
N LEU A 38 10.83 -10.62 4.01
CA LEU A 38 9.46 -11.10 4.08
C LEU A 38 8.42 -9.98 4.18
N SER A 39 8.82 -8.75 3.89
CA SER A 39 7.88 -7.62 3.87
C SER A 39 6.71 -7.82 2.92
N TRP A 40 6.91 -8.59 1.85
CA TRP A 40 5.84 -8.91 0.92
C TRP A 40 4.70 -9.70 1.57
N LYS A 41 5.00 -10.51 2.58
CA LYS A 41 3.96 -11.24 3.33
C LYS A 41 3.11 -10.27 4.14
N VAL A 42 3.74 -9.28 4.75
CA VAL A 42 3.06 -8.24 5.51
C VAL A 42 2.22 -7.38 4.58
N GLN A 43 2.76 -7.02 3.42
CA GLN A 43 2.06 -6.26 2.40
C GLN A 43 0.81 -7.01 1.91
N ARG A 44 0.93 -8.30 1.72
CA ARG A 44 -0.18 -9.16 1.32
C ARG A 44 -1.31 -9.15 2.35
N GLU A 45 -0.96 -9.17 3.64
CA GLU A 45 -1.93 -9.05 4.72
C GLU A 45 -2.64 -7.69 4.65
N ALA A 46 -1.86 -6.61 4.45
CA ALA A 46 -2.42 -5.26 4.32
C ALA A 46 -3.38 -5.16 3.13
N TYR A 47 -3.04 -5.76 2.01
CA TYR A 47 -3.92 -5.76 0.83
C TYR A 47 -5.23 -6.48 1.11
N LYS A 48 -5.20 -7.60 1.82
CA LYS A 48 -6.43 -8.31 2.19
C LYS A 48 -7.32 -7.47 3.09
N LEU A 49 -6.73 -6.76 4.04
CA LEU A 49 -7.48 -5.85 4.91
C LEU A 49 -8.10 -4.71 4.09
N LEU A 50 -7.34 -4.17 3.16
CA LEU A 50 -7.83 -3.12 2.29
C LEU A 50 -9.03 -3.60 1.45
N GLU A 51 -8.91 -4.76 0.83
CA GLU A 51 -9.98 -5.32 0.03
C GLU A 51 -11.25 -5.51 0.85
N GLY A 52 -11.11 -5.98 2.09
CA GLY A 52 -12.24 -6.15 2.99
C GLY A 52 -12.92 -4.84 3.36
N ARG A 53 -12.12 -3.82 3.66
CA ARG A 53 -12.66 -2.50 4.08
C ARG A 53 -13.22 -1.70 2.92
N ALA A 54 -12.57 -1.75 1.76
CA ALA A 54 -12.97 -0.99 0.59
C ALA A 54 -14.05 -1.69 -0.25
N GLY A 55 -14.25 -2.99 -0.02
CA GLY A 55 -15.19 -3.77 -0.81
C GLY A 55 -14.74 -3.90 -2.27
N CYS A 56 -13.45 -4.11 -2.50
CA CYS A 56 -12.92 -4.22 -3.86
C CYS A 56 -11.93 -5.39 -3.96
N ARG A 57 -11.56 -5.70 -5.20
CA ARG A 57 -10.54 -6.69 -5.50
C ARG A 57 -9.42 -6.02 -6.27
N LEU A 58 -8.25 -5.91 -5.67
CA LEU A 58 -7.10 -5.23 -6.28
C LEU A 58 -6.66 -5.92 -7.57
N GLN A 59 -6.61 -7.23 -7.58
CA GLN A 59 -6.22 -7.97 -8.78
C GLN A 59 -7.16 -7.71 -9.94
N LYS A 60 -8.46 -7.68 -9.68
CA LYS A 60 -9.47 -7.40 -10.69
C LYS A 60 -9.30 -5.99 -11.26
N ARG A 61 -9.08 -5.02 -10.38
CA ARG A 61 -8.85 -3.63 -10.81
C ARG A 61 -7.56 -3.50 -11.63
N LEU A 62 -6.53 -4.22 -11.25
CA LEU A 62 -5.27 -4.22 -11.97
C LEU A 62 -5.45 -4.80 -13.38
N GLU A 63 -6.14 -5.92 -13.50
CA GLU A 63 -6.45 -6.53 -14.79
C GLU A 63 -7.23 -5.57 -15.68
N ASN A 64 -8.26 -4.94 -15.12
CA ASN A 64 -9.08 -3.97 -15.86
C ASN A 64 -8.25 -2.77 -16.32
N LEU A 65 -7.35 -2.28 -15.47
CA LEU A 65 -6.46 -1.17 -15.84
C LEU A 65 -5.55 -1.57 -16.99
N ARG A 66 -4.94 -2.75 -16.93
CA ARG A 66 -4.07 -3.26 -17.99
C ARG A 66 -4.79 -3.38 -19.30
N ILE A 67 -6.05 -3.85 -19.29
CA ILE A 67 -6.89 -3.93 -20.48
C ILE A 67 -7.11 -2.54 -21.07
N ARG A 68 -7.47 -1.56 -20.24
CA ARG A 68 -7.68 -0.18 -20.72
C ARG A 68 -6.40 0.41 -21.31
N MET A 69 -5.26 0.16 -20.68
CA MET A 69 -3.97 0.63 -21.18
C MET A 69 -3.66 0.01 -22.53
N PHE A 70 -3.94 -1.28 -22.69
CA PHE A 70 -3.76 -1.99 -23.96
C PHE A 70 -4.56 -1.33 -25.08
N TRP A 71 -5.83 -1.04 -24.81
CA TRP A 71 -6.69 -0.39 -25.81
C TRP A 71 -6.27 1.04 -26.10
N LYS A 72 -5.59 1.70 -25.18
CA LYS A 72 -5.03 3.04 -25.41
C LYS A 72 -3.65 2.98 -26.06
N ARG A 73 -3.19 1.80 -26.45
CA ARG A 73 -1.92 1.57 -27.10
C ARG A 73 -0.71 1.98 -26.26
N VAL A 74 -0.81 1.82 -24.95
CA VAL A 74 0.32 2.01 -24.05
C VAL A 74 1.31 0.87 -24.31
N PRO A 75 2.64 1.14 -24.32
CA PRO A 75 3.64 0.09 -24.51
C PRO A 75 3.50 -1.04 -23.48
N ASN A 76 3.69 -2.28 -23.93
CA ASN A 76 3.57 -3.46 -23.07
C ASN A 76 4.48 -3.39 -21.85
N GLU A 77 5.67 -2.82 -21.99
CA GLU A 77 6.59 -2.66 -20.87
C GLU A 77 5.99 -1.83 -19.73
N GLU A 78 5.27 -0.77 -20.08
CA GLU A 78 4.60 0.08 -19.08
C GLU A 78 3.41 -0.63 -18.47
N ILE A 79 2.65 -1.39 -19.27
CA ILE A 79 1.51 -2.15 -18.76
C ILE A 79 1.98 -3.19 -17.76
N ASP A 80 3.07 -3.90 -18.07
CA ASP A 80 3.59 -4.95 -17.20
C ASP A 80 4.16 -4.42 -15.89
N LYS A 81 4.56 -3.15 -15.85
CA LYS A 81 5.07 -2.51 -14.63
C LYS A 81 3.97 -2.09 -13.65
N MET A 82 2.71 -2.06 -14.09
CA MET A 82 1.61 -1.67 -13.22
C MET A 82 1.41 -2.69 -12.12
N THR A 83 1.23 -2.20 -10.89
CA THR A 83 1.10 -3.03 -9.71
C THR A 83 -0.17 -2.67 -8.93
N LYS A 84 -0.49 -3.50 -7.94
CA LYS A 84 -1.60 -3.20 -7.02
C LYS A 84 -1.37 -1.88 -6.29
N MET A 85 -0.13 -1.56 -5.98
CA MET A 85 0.20 -0.28 -5.34
C MET A 85 -0.18 0.90 -6.24
N ASP A 86 -0.01 0.77 -7.55
CA ASP A 86 -0.42 1.81 -8.50
C ASP A 86 -1.94 1.99 -8.50
N ILE A 87 -2.68 0.89 -8.35
CA ILE A 87 -4.14 0.95 -8.23
C ILE A 87 -4.54 1.74 -6.98
N ILE A 88 -3.88 1.47 -5.87
CA ILE A 88 -4.15 2.16 -4.61
C ILE A 88 -3.81 3.65 -4.75
N ALA A 89 -2.66 3.95 -5.33
CA ALA A 89 -2.18 5.32 -5.49
C ALA A 89 -3.08 6.16 -6.39
N ALA A 90 -3.72 5.54 -7.39
CA ALA A 90 -4.60 6.24 -8.32
C ALA A 90 -5.97 6.56 -7.73
N ASP A 91 -6.32 5.97 -6.60
CA ASP A 91 -7.62 6.16 -5.95
C ASP A 91 -7.40 6.74 -4.55
N LYS A 92 -7.84 7.97 -4.36
CA LYS A 92 -7.67 8.68 -3.09
C LYS A 92 -8.28 7.93 -1.92
N ARG A 93 -9.46 7.35 -2.12
CA ARG A 93 -10.15 6.58 -1.07
C ARG A 93 -9.33 5.35 -0.68
N LEU A 94 -8.82 4.61 -1.66
CA LEU A 94 -7.99 3.45 -1.39
C LEU A 94 -6.68 3.83 -0.70
N THR A 95 -6.07 4.94 -1.12
CA THR A 95 -4.85 5.44 -0.49
C THR A 95 -5.07 5.74 0.99
N GLU A 96 -6.15 6.44 1.31
CA GLU A 96 -6.46 6.79 2.70
C GLU A 96 -6.72 5.54 3.55
N ILE A 97 -7.48 4.60 3.03
CA ILE A 97 -7.76 3.34 3.73
C ILE A 97 -6.45 2.57 3.95
N PHE A 98 -5.61 2.50 2.94
CA PHE A 98 -4.35 1.76 3.02
C PHE A 98 -3.41 2.37 4.06
N ILE A 99 -3.26 3.69 4.06
CA ILE A 99 -2.43 4.39 5.05
C ILE A 99 -2.94 4.10 6.47
N ASN A 100 -4.25 4.12 6.67
CA ASN A 100 -4.84 3.80 7.97
C ASN A 100 -4.57 2.36 8.38
N ILE A 101 -4.63 1.43 7.45
CA ILE A 101 -4.32 0.03 7.72
C ILE A 101 -2.85 -0.13 8.14
N ILE A 102 -1.94 0.50 7.42
CA ILE A 102 -0.51 0.45 7.75
C ILE A 102 -0.25 1.03 9.14
N ARG A 103 -0.94 2.14 9.46
CA ARG A 103 -0.84 2.75 10.78
C ARG A 103 -1.32 1.79 11.88
N GLU A 104 -2.45 1.13 11.68
CA GLU A 104 -2.99 0.18 12.64
C GLU A 104 -2.07 -1.02 12.81
N MET A 105 -1.50 -1.51 11.72
CA MET A 105 -0.55 -2.61 11.75
C MET A 105 0.73 -2.21 12.49
N ALA A 106 1.21 -0.99 12.27
CA ALA A 106 2.38 -0.47 12.97
C ALA A 106 2.15 -0.47 14.48
N LEU A 107 0.97 -0.02 14.91
CA LEU A 107 0.60 -0.04 16.34
C LEU A 107 0.48 -1.47 16.87
N LYS A 108 -0.13 -2.35 16.11
CA LYS A 108 -0.32 -3.76 16.49
C LYS A 108 1.00 -4.47 16.70
N TYR A 109 1.98 -4.24 15.84
CA TYR A 109 3.28 -4.88 15.91
C TYR A 109 4.34 -4.03 16.63
N ASP A 110 3.94 -2.90 17.16
CA ASP A 110 4.80 -2.02 17.94
C ASP A 110 6.05 -1.57 17.18
N VAL A 111 5.84 -1.06 16.00
CA VAL A 111 6.92 -0.52 15.17
C VAL A 111 6.75 0.96 14.84
#